data_3b901ad43e4ba4a36fc1b9336d1016a9
#
_entry.id   3b901ad43e4ba4a36fc1b9336d1016a9
#
_cell.length_a   1.000
_cell.length_b   1.000
_cell.length_c   1.000
_cell.angle_alpha   90.00
_cell.angle_beta   90.00
_cell.angle_gamma   90.00
#
_symmetry.space_group_name_H-M   'P 1'
#
loop_
_entity.id
_entity.type
_entity.pdbx_description
1 polymer ?
#
loop_
_entity_poly.entity_id
_entity_poly.type
_entity_poly.pdbx_seq_one_letter_code
_entity_poly.pdbx_strand_id
1 'polypeptide(L)'
;MERFPGIRILNAYGPTECTVAVTAAEIGPKEAKLPLLPVGKPKADVKIRIEKNKVPVEDGEPGEIVILGDSVAAGYVLEDPSHAFGRLEGKRSYHTGDIGWMQNGVLYCAGRCDQQVKIQGYRIELQDVEKNLCALPGVDQAVVVCREAADGRALRLIAFVIPKQEDPPTRAEIQALLAHRLPDYMRPSIQLIKNFPLTENGKCDRKRLKEIANGRSDFEIDSGYRK
;
A
#
# COMPACT_ATOMS: atom_id res chain seq x y z
N MET A 1 3.90 -28.06 -5.20
CA MET A 1 5.12 -28.81 -5.62
C MET A 1 4.80 -30.20 -6.17
N GLU A 2 3.84 -30.91 -5.62
CA GLU A 2 3.43 -32.23 -6.15
C GLU A 2 2.94 -32.21 -7.61
N ARG A 3 2.28 -31.13 -8.03
CA ARG A 3 1.76 -30.96 -9.39
C ARG A 3 2.81 -30.77 -10.48
N PHE A 4 4.03 -30.31 -10.09
CA PHE A 4 5.13 -29.97 -11.00
C PHE A 4 6.45 -30.44 -10.38
N PRO A 5 6.81 -31.72 -10.54
CA PRO A 5 8.08 -32.24 -10.02
C PRO A 5 9.28 -31.52 -10.62
N GLY A 6 10.25 -31.15 -9.79
CA GLY A 6 11.48 -30.49 -10.23
C GLY A 6 11.36 -28.98 -10.45
N ILE A 7 10.20 -28.36 -10.24
CA ILE A 7 10.08 -26.90 -10.32
C ILE A 7 10.75 -26.22 -9.10
N ARG A 8 11.48 -25.15 -9.36
CA ARG A 8 12.01 -24.26 -8.33
C ARG A 8 11.11 -23.05 -8.22
N ILE A 9 10.69 -22.71 -7.01
CA ILE A 9 9.87 -21.53 -6.73
C ILE A 9 10.76 -20.49 -6.08
N LEU A 10 10.85 -19.32 -6.70
CA LEU A 10 11.59 -18.16 -6.16
C LEU A 10 10.59 -17.09 -5.74
N ASN A 11 10.68 -16.66 -4.48
CA ASN A 11 9.99 -15.46 -4.01
C ASN A 11 10.98 -14.30 -4.06
N ALA A 12 10.72 -13.31 -4.91
CA ALA A 12 11.60 -12.17 -5.13
C ALA A 12 10.91 -10.87 -4.67
N TYR A 13 11.71 -9.94 -4.15
CA TYR A 13 11.25 -8.64 -3.70
C TYR A 13 12.13 -7.52 -4.27
N GLY A 14 11.48 -6.43 -4.60
CA GLY A 14 12.10 -5.17 -4.98
C GLY A 14 11.09 -4.24 -5.66
N PRO A 15 11.15 -2.93 -5.37
CA PRO A 15 10.37 -1.91 -6.06
C PRO A 15 10.95 -1.64 -7.45
N THR A 16 10.14 -1.05 -8.33
CA THR A 16 10.56 -0.61 -9.68
C THR A 16 11.74 0.35 -9.60
N GLU A 17 11.74 1.21 -8.60
CA GLU A 17 12.79 2.20 -8.29
C GLU A 17 14.16 1.57 -7.97
N CYS A 18 14.19 0.25 -7.73
CA CYS A 18 15.42 -0.51 -7.46
C CYS A 18 15.60 -1.67 -8.46
N THR A 19 15.13 -1.51 -9.70
CA THR A 19 15.33 -2.46 -10.80
C THR A 19 14.69 -3.84 -10.51
N VAL A 20 13.40 -3.82 -10.19
CA VAL A 20 12.46 -4.96 -10.08
C VAL A 20 12.72 -5.91 -8.93
N ALA A 21 13.91 -6.46 -8.77
CA ALA A 21 14.20 -7.43 -7.73
C ALA A 21 15.58 -7.20 -7.10
N VAL A 22 15.61 -6.99 -5.80
CA VAL A 22 16.83 -6.77 -5.02
C VAL A 22 17.16 -7.93 -4.08
N THR A 23 16.15 -8.74 -3.75
CA THR A 23 16.33 -9.98 -2.96
C THR A 23 15.60 -11.14 -3.61
N ALA A 24 15.97 -12.37 -3.27
CA ALA A 24 15.26 -13.59 -3.66
C ALA A 24 15.45 -14.70 -2.61
N ALA A 25 14.38 -15.46 -2.40
CA ALA A 25 14.38 -16.69 -1.61
C ALA A 25 13.89 -17.88 -2.46
N GLU A 26 14.52 -19.01 -2.35
CA GLU A 26 13.97 -20.26 -2.85
C GLU A 26 12.96 -20.80 -1.82
N ILE A 27 11.75 -21.10 -2.26
CA ILE A 27 10.66 -21.57 -1.40
C ILE A 27 10.53 -23.09 -1.55
N GLY A 28 11.02 -23.77 -0.52
CA GLY A 28 10.87 -25.22 -0.36
C GLY A 28 9.67 -25.59 0.51
N PRO A 29 9.50 -26.91 0.79
CA PRO A 29 8.41 -27.38 1.66
C PRO A 29 8.45 -26.85 3.10
N LYS A 30 9.62 -26.45 3.59
CA LYS A 30 9.79 -25.84 4.93
C LYS A 30 9.28 -24.41 4.94
N GLU A 31 9.73 -23.60 3.97
CA GLU A 31 9.37 -22.20 3.84
C GLU A 31 7.87 -22.04 3.54
N ALA A 32 7.29 -22.96 2.75
CA ALA A 32 5.86 -22.95 2.42
C ALA A 32 4.91 -23.12 3.64
N LYS A 33 5.43 -23.56 4.79
CA LYS A 33 4.68 -23.70 6.06
C LYS A 33 4.79 -22.47 6.95
N LEU A 34 5.64 -21.52 6.61
CA LEU A 34 5.79 -20.29 7.39
C LEU A 34 4.55 -19.39 7.25
N PRO A 35 4.16 -18.70 8.31
CA PRO A 35 3.03 -17.76 8.26
C PRO A 35 3.30 -16.57 7.34
N LEU A 36 4.57 -16.21 7.14
CA LEU A 36 5.06 -15.23 6.20
C LEU A 36 6.26 -15.79 5.45
N LEU A 37 6.18 -15.76 4.12
CA LEU A 37 7.27 -16.25 3.27
C LEU A 37 8.44 -15.26 3.29
N PRO A 38 9.69 -15.75 3.40
CA PRO A 38 10.85 -14.89 3.24
C PRO A 38 10.90 -14.34 1.80
N VAL A 39 11.34 -13.10 1.67
CA VAL A 39 11.64 -12.50 0.35
C VAL A 39 13.13 -12.60 0.01
N GLY A 40 13.94 -13.12 0.92
CA GLY A 40 15.25 -13.68 0.65
C GLY A 40 16.43 -12.80 0.97
N LYS A 41 17.60 -13.22 0.45
CA LYS A 41 18.87 -12.54 0.67
C LYS A 41 19.06 -11.43 -0.36
N PRO A 42 19.70 -10.31 0.03
CA PRO A 42 20.09 -9.26 -0.93
C PRO A 42 21.05 -9.80 -1.98
N LYS A 43 20.98 -9.22 -3.20
CA LYS A 43 22.01 -9.40 -4.24
C LYS A 43 23.35 -8.86 -3.75
N ALA A 44 24.45 -9.27 -4.39
CA ALA A 44 25.80 -8.90 -4.00
C ALA A 44 26.06 -7.38 -4.02
N ASP A 45 25.41 -6.65 -4.90
CA ASP A 45 25.53 -5.19 -5.09
C ASP A 45 24.53 -4.36 -4.28
N VAL A 46 23.64 -5.04 -3.52
CA VAL A 46 22.56 -4.43 -2.74
C VAL A 46 22.81 -4.61 -1.25
N LYS A 47 22.66 -3.53 -0.49
CA LYS A 47 22.57 -3.56 0.97
C LYS A 47 21.14 -3.22 1.39
N ILE A 48 20.58 -4.01 2.27
CA ILE A 48 19.31 -3.73 2.92
C ILE A 48 19.59 -3.19 4.33
N ARG A 49 18.86 -2.16 4.68
CA ARG A 49 18.87 -1.56 6.01
C ARG A 49 17.43 -1.43 6.49
N ILE A 50 17.18 -1.79 7.74
CA ILE A 50 15.86 -1.62 8.34
C ILE A 50 15.94 -0.42 9.29
N GLU A 51 14.99 0.52 9.14
CA GLU A 51 15.00 1.77 9.90
C GLU A 51 13.67 2.03 10.61
N LYS A 52 13.75 2.57 11.82
CA LYS A 52 12.63 3.14 12.54
C LYS A 52 12.94 4.59 12.88
N ASN A 53 12.11 5.51 12.41
CA ASN A 53 12.37 6.96 12.54
C ASN A 53 13.75 7.38 11.99
N LYS A 54 14.16 6.82 10.84
CA LYS A 54 15.47 7.05 10.20
C LYS A 54 16.69 6.56 11.00
N VAL A 55 16.48 5.73 12.03
CA VAL A 55 17.53 5.09 12.80
C VAL A 55 17.55 3.59 12.48
N PRO A 56 18.72 2.99 12.20
CA PRO A 56 18.81 1.55 12.00
C PRO A 56 18.34 0.79 13.23
N VAL A 57 17.66 -0.33 13.00
CA VAL A 57 17.25 -1.26 14.04
C VAL A 57 18.09 -2.55 14.03
N GLU A 58 18.01 -3.35 15.08
CA GLU A 58 18.72 -4.61 15.20
C GLU A 58 18.07 -5.73 14.37
N ASP A 59 18.81 -6.84 14.19
CA ASP A 59 18.31 -8.03 13.48
C ASP A 59 17.07 -8.59 14.17
N GLY A 60 16.01 -8.83 13.40
CA GLY A 60 14.70 -9.27 13.89
C GLY A 60 13.73 -8.16 14.27
N GLU A 61 14.16 -6.90 14.39
CA GLU A 61 13.28 -5.79 14.70
C GLU A 61 12.61 -5.24 13.41
N PRO A 62 11.28 -4.98 13.43
CA PRO A 62 10.57 -4.44 12.28
C PRO A 62 10.79 -2.93 12.13
N GLY A 63 10.93 -2.51 10.88
CA GLY A 63 11.05 -1.12 10.48
C GLY A 63 10.84 -0.95 8.97
N GLU A 64 11.05 0.27 8.47
CA GLU A 64 11.01 0.53 7.04
C GLU A 64 12.21 -0.10 6.34
N ILE A 65 11.95 -0.77 5.21
CA ILE A 65 12.99 -1.34 4.35
C ILE A 65 13.63 -0.21 3.55
N VAL A 66 14.93 -0.01 3.72
CA VAL A 66 15.73 0.94 2.94
C VAL A 66 16.73 0.16 2.09
N ILE A 67 16.74 0.44 0.79
CA ILE A 67 17.58 -0.25 -0.19
C ILE A 67 18.74 0.66 -0.58
N LEU A 68 19.97 0.15 -0.53
CA LEU A 68 21.18 0.86 -0.92
C LEU A 68 21.90 0.09 -2.04
N GLY A 69 22.39 0.79 -3.03
CA GLY A 69 23.22 0.17 -4.09
C GLY A 69 23.02 0.76 -5.47
N ASP A 70 23.69 0.15 -6.45
CA ASP A 70 23.70 0.65 -7.82
C ASP A 70 22.41 0.37 -8.59
N SER A 71 21.62 -0.62 -8.11
CA SER A 71 20.29 -0.91 -8.64
C SER A 71 19.24 0.17 -8.30
N VAL A 72 19.53 1.08 -7.36
CA VAL A 72 18.65 2.20 -7.03
C VAL A 72 18.70 3.25 -8.15
N ALA A 73 17.54 3.65 -8.67
CA ALA A 73 17.39 4.67 -9.70
C ALA A 73 17.98 6.03 -9.25
N ALA A 74 18.20 6.91 -10.22
CA ALA A 74 18.72 8.25 -9.93
C ALA A 74 17.69 9.17 -9.25
N GLY A 75 16.40 8.87 -9.40
CA GLY A 75 15.27 9.64 -8.90
C GLY A 75 14.08 9.57 -9.85
N TYR A 76 13.02 10.28 -9.52
CA TYR A 76 11.89 10.51 -10.43
C TYR A 76 12.22 11.67 -11.39
N VAL A 77 11.54 11.69 -12.55
CA VAL A 77 11.71 12.75 -13.56
C VAL A 77 11.14 14.09 -13.06
N LEU A 78 10.07 14.02 -12.28
CA LEU A 78 9.45 15.17 -11.60
C LEU A 78 9.94 15.24 -10.16
N GLU A 79 9.71 16.38 -9.48
CA GLU A 79 10.02 16.53 -8.07
C GLU A 79 9.36 15.41 -7.25
N ASP A 80 10.15 14.83 -6.35
CA ASP A 80 9.69 13.80 -5.42
C ASP A 80 9.39 14.43 -4.05
N PRO A 81 8.13 14.73 -3.74
CA PRO A 81 7.75 15.30 -2.45
C PRO A 81 7.91 14.29 -1.30
N SER A 82 8.05 13.00 -1.58
CA SER A 82 8.25 11.97 -0.56
C SER A 82 9.67 11.91 -0.02
N HIS A 83 10.64 12.51 -0.75
CA HIS A 83 12.07 12.38 -0.46
C HIS A 83 12.52 10.91 -0.29
N ALA A 84 11.92 10.01 -1.08
CA ALA A 84 12.20 8.58 -1.00
C ALA A 84 13.63 8.24 -1.47
N PHE A 85 14.17 9.01 -2.41
CA PHE A 85 15.55 8.84 -2.88
C PHE A 85 16.54 9.65 -2.06
N GLY A 86 17.74 9.09 -1.84
CA GLY A 86 18.81 9.74 -1.09
C GLY A 86 20.17 9.11 -1.33
N ARG A 87 21.11 9.44 -0.45
CA ARG A 87 22.42 8.80 -0.35
C ARG A 87 22.71 8.43 1.09
N LEU A 88 23.07 7.18 1.30
CA LEU A 88 23.51 6.63 2.59
C LEU A 88 24.79 5.82 2.37
N GLU A 89 25.75 5.99 3.25
CA GLU A 89 27.04 5.26 3.16
C GLU A 89 27.74 5.41 1.79
N GLY A 90 27.61 6.58 1.14
CA GLY A 90 28.18 6.85 -0.17
C GLY A 90 27.44 6.23 -1.36
N LYS A 91 26.42 5.40 -1.13
CA LYS A 91 25.59 4.74 -2.14
C LYS A 91 24.27 5.45 -2.34
N ARG A 92 23.64 5.27 -3.51
CA ARG A 92 22.24 5.65 -3.70
C ARG A 92 21.37 4.83 -2.76
N SER A 93 20.35 5.46 -2.19
CA SER A 93 19.39 4.83 -1.28
C SER A 93 17.96 5.14 -1.67
N TYR A 94 17.06 4.21 -1.37
CA TYR A 94 15.63 4.33 -1.60
C TYR A 94 14.86 3.86 -0.38
N HIS A 95 14.03 4.75 0.18
CA HIS A 95 13.06 4.45 1.23
C HIS A 95 11.81 3.87 0.58
N THR A 96 11.54 2.59 0.82
CA THR A 96 10.54 1.84 0.06
C THR A 96 9.11 2.10 0.51
N GLY A 97 8.91 2.57 1.76
CA GLY A 97 7.62 2.58 2.41
C GLY A 97 7.12 1.18 2.81
N ASP A 98 7.89 0.13 2.55
CA ASP A 98 7.57 -1.23 2.99
C ASP A 98 8.11 -1.47 4.40
N ILE A 99 7.34 -2.18 5.23
CA ILE A 99 7.75 -2.64 6.56
C ILE A 99 8.26 -4.07 6.48
N GLY A 100 9.40 -4.29 7.09
CA GLY A 100 10.00 -5.62 7.15
C GLY A 100 11.07 -5.72 8.23
N TRP A 101 11.74 -6.85 8.28
CA TRP A 101 12.88 -7.08 9.16
C TRP A 101 13.90 -8.01 8.49
N MET A 102 15.13 -7.90 8.89
CA MET A 102 16.17 -8.89 8.58
C MET A 102 16.19 -9.94 9.69
N GLN A 103 16.39 -11.19 9.34
CA GLN A 103 16.63 -12.26 10.29
C GLN A 103 17.67 -13.22 9.72
N ASN A 104 18.84 -13.31 10.36
CA ASN A 104 19.95 -14.14 9.90
C ASN A 104 20.32 -13.87 8.41
N GLY A 105 20.30 -12.62 8.00
CA GLY A 105 20.62 -12.20 6.64
C GLY A 105 19.52 -12.47 5.59
N VAL A 106 18.32 -12.85 6.02
CA VAL A 106 17.14 -13.06 5.17
C VAL A 106 16.11 -11.96 5.45
N LEU A 107 15.62 -11.32 4.39
CA LEU A 107 14.59 -10.29 4.48
C LEU A 107 13.19 -10.91 4.51
N TYR A 108 12.36 -10.37 5.40
CA TYR A 108 10.91 -10.57 5.47
C TYR A 108 10.21 -9.25 5.24
N CYS A 109 9.14 -9.24 4.43
CA CYS A 109 8.33 -8.05 4.14
C CYS A 109 6.91 -8.29 4.66
N ALA A 110 6.46 -7.46 5.62
CA ALA A 110 5.18 -7.62 6.31
C ALA A 110 4.04 -6.77 5.73
N GLY A 111 4.37 -5.83 4.84
CA GLY A 111 3.39 -4.91 4.27
C GLY A 111 3.95 -3.51 4.10
N ARG A 112 3.08 -2.48 4.19
CA ARG A 112 3.48 -1.09 3.95
C ARG A 112 3.18 -0.19 5.15
N CYS A 113 4.03 0.82 5.35
CA CYS A 113 3.80 1.88 6.33
C CYS A 113 2.95 3.03 5.77
N ASP A 114 2.88 3.14 4.44
CA ASP A 114 2.11 4.16 3.73
C ASP A 114 0.72 3.64 3.29
N GLN A 115 0.00 4.48 2.56
CA GLN A 115 -1.34 4.18 2.06
C GLN A 115 -1.33 3.56 0.66
N GLN A 116 -0.19 3.07 0.20
CA GLN A 116 -0.08 2.38 -1.07
C GLN A 116 -0.65 0.96 -0.98
N VAL A 117 -1.37 0.56 -2.01
CA VAL A 117 -1.90 -0.81 -2.13
C VAL A 117 -1.53 -1.42 -3.48
N LYS A 118 -1.44 -2.75 -3.52
CA LYS A 118 -1.22 -3.49 -4.75
C LYS A 118 -2.46 -4.30 -5.09
N ILE A 119 -3.19 -3.91 -6.13
CA ILE A 119 -4.41 -4.59 -6.60
C ILE A 119 -4.16 -5.12 -8.00
N GLN A 120 -4.29 -6.44 -8.20
CA GLN A 120 -4.09 -7.11 -9.50
C GLN A 120 -2.75 -6.76 -10.18
N GLY A 121 -1.70 -6.52 -9.39
CA GLY A 121 -0.38 -6.12 -9.88
C GLY A 121 -0.17 -4.61 -10.04
N TYR A 122 -1.21 -3.82 -10.03
CA TYR A 122 -1.12 -2.35 -10.09
C TYR A 122 -0.79 -1.76 -8.72
N ARG A 123 0.22 -0.87 -8.68
CA ARG A 123 0.59 -0.09 -7.49
C ARG A 123 -0.26 1.17 -7.47
N ILE A 124 -1.07 1.35 -6.44
CA ILE A 124 -2.06 2.43 -6.34
C ILE A 124 -1.80 3.23 -5.07
N GLU A 125 -1.61 4.54 -5.22
CA GLU A 125 -1.58 5.51 -4.14
C GLU A 125 -3.02 5.90 -3.77
N LEU A 126 -3.47 5.52 -2.56
CA LEU A 126 -4.83 5.87 -2.14
C LEU A 126 -5.06 7.38 -2.08
N GLN A 127 -4.01 8.13 -1.73
CA GLN A 127 -4.07 9.60 -1.70
C GLN A 127 -4.32 10.22 -3.07
N ASP A 128 -3.82 9.62 -4.16
CA ASP A 128 -4.09 10.13 -5.51
C ASP A 128 -5.54 9.93 -5.89
N VAL A 129 -6.14 8.81 -5.49
CA VAL A 129 -7.57 8.58 -5.67
C VAL A 129 -8.39 9.58 -4.86
N GLU A 130 -8.00 9.85 -3.60
CA GLU A 130 -8.64 10.84 -2.73
C GLU A 130 -8.57 12.25 -3.30
N LYS A 131 -7.42 12.68 -3.80
CA LYS A 131 -7.24 13.98 -4.46
C LYS A 131 -8.16 14.12 -5.66
N ASN A 132 -8.25 13.09 -6.49
CA ASN A 132 -9.16 13.09 -7.65
C ASN A 132 -10.63 13.18 -7.24
N LEU A 133 -11.04 12.47 -6.17
CA LEU A 133 -12.39 12.57 -5.61
C LEU A 133 -12.69 13.96 -5.06
N CYS A 134 -11.80 14.52 -4.24
CA CYS A 134 -11.98 15.85 -3.65
C CYS A 134 -11.95 16.98 -4.69
N ALA A 135 -11.38 16.73 -5.88
CA ALA A 135 -11.41 17.68 -7.00
C ALA A 135 -12.71 17.63 -7.82
N LEU A 136 -13.65 16.74 -7.50
CA LEU A 136 -14.95 16.67 -8.18
C LEU A 136 -15.92 17.72 -7.64
N PRO A 137 -16.80 18.28 -8.51
CA PRO A 137 -17.88 19.13 -8.06
C PRO A 137 -18.77 18.41 -7.05
N GLY A 138 -19.19 19.11 -6.00
CA GLY A 138 -20.12 18.56 -5.00
C GLY A 138 -19.49 17.57 -4.00
N VAL A 139 -18.22 17.24 -4.10
CA VAL A 139 -17.48 16.46 -3.09
C VAL A 139 -16.83 17.43 -2.09
N ASP A 140 -17.04 17.19 -0.78
CA ASP A 140 -16.41 17.96 0.28
C ASP A 140 -15.15 17.23 0.77
N GLN A 141 -15.29 15.96 1.16
CA GLN A 141 -14.20 15.14 1.64
C GLN A 141 -14.31 13.72 1.12
N ALA A 142 -13.17 13.07 0.93
CA ALA A 142 -13.09 11.67 0.55
C ALA A 142 -11.95 10.95 1.27
N VAL A 143 -12.21 9.73 1.71
CA VAL A 143 -11.21 8.81 2.26
C VAL A 143 -11.34 7.48 1.53
N VAL A 144 -10.22 6.97 1.03
CA VAL A 144 -10.17 5.70 0.31
C VAL A 144 -9.46 4.66 1.17
N VAL A 145 -10.05 3.48 1.25
CA VAL A 145 -9.44 2.32 1.90
C VAL A 145 -9.46 1.12 0.95
N CYS A 146 -8.59 0.16 1.20
CA CYS A 146 -8.62 -1.09 0.47
C CYS A 146 -9.44 -2.12 1.23
N ARG A 147 -10.42 -2.73 0.55
CA ARG A 147 -11.06 -3.96 1.02
C ARG A 147 -10.13 -5.13 0.80
N GLU A 148 -9.97 -5.95 1.82
CA GLU A 148 -9.08 -7.11 1.81
C GLU A 148 -9.86 -8.42 1.94
N ALA A 149 -9.33 -9.48 1.34
CA ALA A 149 -9.76 -10.84 1.59
C ALA A 149 -9.34 -11.31 3.00
N ALA A 150 -9.80 -12.48 3.41
CA ALA A 150 -9.44 -13.08 4.69
C ALA A 150 -7.93 -13.38 4.82
N ASP A 151 -7.25 -13.60 3.70
CA ASP A 151 -5.81 -13.82 3.60
C ASP A 151 -4.98 -12.52 3.49
N GLY A 152 -5.61 -11.34 3.65
CA GLY A 152 -4.97 -10.04 3.59
C GLY A 152 -4.74 -9.49 2.18
N ARG A 153 -5.09 -10.22 1.11
CA ARG A 153 -4.96 -9.71 -0.26
C ARG A 153 -5.90 -8.55 -0.52
N ALA A 154 -5.36 -7.49 -1.12
CA ALA A 154 -6.14 -6.36 -1.59
C ALA A 154 -7.10 -6.78 -2.72
N LEU A 155 -8.39 -6.54 -2.55
CA LEU A 155 -9.44 -6.92 -3.50
C LEU A 155 -9.88 -5.74 -4.37
N ARG A 156 -10.24 -4.64 -3.72
CA ARG A 156 -10.76 -3.44 -4.39
C ARG A 156 -10.70 -2.21 -3.49
N LEU A 157 -10.79 -1.05 -4.10
CA LEU A 157 -10.89 0.22 -3.41
C LEU A 157 -12.33 0.53 -3.00
N ILE A 158 -12.50 1.10 -1.81
CA ILE A 158 -13.76 1.64 -1.30
C ILE A 158 -13.49 3.10 -0.93
N ALA A 159 -14.24 4.02 -1.52
CA ALA A 159 -14.20 5.42 -1.16
C ALA A 159 -15.41 5.78 -0.28
N PHE A 160 -15.14 6.32 0.87
CA PHE A 160 -16.12 6.98 1.71
C PHE A 160 -16.10 8.46 1.38
N VAL A 161 -17.24 9.01 0.94
CA VAL A 161 -17.34 10.37 0.42
C VAL A 161 -18.37 11.14 1.22
N ILE A 162 -17.98 12.31 1.71
CA ILE A 162 -18.88 13.31 2.28
C ILE A 162 -19.17 14.32 1.16
N PRO A 163 -20.42 14.38 0.66
CA PRO A 163 -20.79 15.38 -0.33
C PRO A 163 -21.04 16.73 0.33
N LYS A 164 -20.91 17.81 -0.45
CA LYS A 164 -21.35 19.13 -0.03
C LYS A 164 -22.86 19.13 0.19
N GLN A 165 -23.34 19.98 1.09
CA GLN A 165 -24.77 20.05 1.42
C GLN A 165 -25.61 20.64 0.29
N GLU A 166 -25.02 21.59 -0.45
CA GLU A 166 -25.64 22.19 -1.61
C GLU A 166 -25.38 21.31 -2.85
N ASP A 167 -26.44 20.71 -3.41
CA ASP A 167 -26.40 19.87 -4.61
C ASP A 167 -25.47 18.64 -4.47
N PRO A 168 -25.79 17.68 -3.58
CA PRO A 168 -24.96 16.50 -3.35
C PRO A 168 -25.00 15.56 -4.56
N PRO A 169 -23.82 15.18 -5.14
CA PRO A 169 -23.77 14.28 -6.26
C PRO A 169 -24.19 12.86 -5.86
N THR A 170 -24.84 12.17 -6.77
CA THR A 170 -25.13 10.76 -6.64
C THR A 170 -23.87 9.89 -6.81
N ARG A 171 -23.92 8.65 -6.37
CA ARG A 171 -22.82 7.68 -6.59
C ARG A 171 -22.52 7.49 -8.09
N ALA A 172 -23.56 7.49 -8.93
CA ALA A 172 -23.43 7.32 -10.37
C ALA A 172 -22.71 8.51 -11.02
N GLU A 173 -23.04 9.73 -10.62
CA GLU A 173 -22.38 10.95 -11.12
C GLU A 173 -20.90 11.00 -10.70
N ILE A 174 -20.58 10.68 -9.45
CA ILE A 174 -19.18 10.57 -9.00
C ILE A 174 -18.43 9.53 -9.84
N GLN A 175 -19.02 8.36 -10.07
CA GLN A 175 -18.42 7.29 -10.87
C GLN A 175 -18.18 7.74 -12.33
N ALA A 176 -19.16 8.41 -12.95
CA ALA A 176 -19.04 8.92 -14.30
C ALA A 176 -17.92 9.96 -14.42
N LEU A 177 -17.84 10.90 -13.47
CA LEU A 177 -16.79 11.91 -13.44
C LEU A 177 -15.39 11.31 -13.21
N LEU A 178 -15.28 10.31 -12.33
CA LEU A 178 -14.01 9.60 -12.11
C LEU A 178 -13.53 8.83 -13.32
N ALA A 179 -14.44 8.32 -14.17
CA ALA A 179 -14.09 7.59 -15.38
C ALA A 179 -13.27 8.43 -16.38
N HIS A 180 -13.38 9.75 -16.32
CA HIS A 180 -12.58 10.67 -17.13
C HIS A 180 -11.24 11.06 -16.51
N ARG A 181 -10.98 10.69 -15.24
CA ARG A 181 -9.79 11.08 -14.48
C ARG A 181 -8.91 9.92 -14.09
N LEU A 182 -9.51 8.77 -13.81
CA LEU A 182 -8.80 7.61 -13.29
C LEU A 182 -9.02 6.38 -14.18
N PRO A 183 -7.96 5.58 -14.41
CA PRO A 183 -8.09 4.30 -15.07
C PRO A 183 -8.95 3.32 -14.23
N ASP A 184 -9.52 2.32 -14.87
CA ASP A 184 -10.50 1.40 -14.28
C ASP A 184 -10.01 0.74 -12.99
N TYR A 185 -8.73 0.34 -12.94
CA TYR A 185 -8.12 -0.33 -11.80
C TYR A 185 -7.95 0.58 -10.57
N MET A 186 -8.04 1.90 -10.73
CA MET A 186 -7.98 2.90 -9.65
C MET A 186 -9.36 3.40 -9.19
N ARG A 187 -10.44 3.04 -9.88
CA ARG A 187 -11.78 3.54 -9.55
C ARG A 187 -12.36 2.81 -8.34
N PRO A 188 -12.65 3.51 -7.24
CA PRO A 188 -13.21 2.89 -6.05
C PRO A 188 -14.73 2.66 -6.16
N SER A 189 -15.28 1.73 -5.40
CA SER A 189 -16.71 1.71 -5.11
C SER A 189 -17.05 2.86 -4.17
N ILE A 190 -18.07 3.66 -4.49
CA ILE A 190 -18.44 4.86 -3.73
C ILE A 190 -19.44 4.52 -2.62
N GLN A 191 -19.18 5.01 -1.41
CA GLN A 191 -20.09 5.03 -0.28
C GLN A 191 -20.26 6.46 0.21
N LEU A 192 -21.47 7.02 0.06
CA LEU A 192 -21.80 8.34 0.60
C LEU A 192 -22.08 8.22 2.08
N ILE A 193 -21.49 9.09 2.88
CA ILE A 193 -21.62 9.15 4.33
C ILE A 193 -21.77 10.59 4.80
N LYS A 194 -22.33 10.79 5.98
CA LYS A 194 -22.46 12.13 6.59
C LYS A 194 -21.21 12.59 7.31
N ASN A 195 -20.55 11.67 8.04
CA ASN A 195 -19.36 11.98 8.81
C ASN A 195 -18.40 10.79 8.81
N PHE A 196 -17.11 11.07 8.89
CA PHE A 196 -16.10 10.03 9.15
C PHE A 196 -16.10 9.65 10.62
N PRO A 197 -15.81 8.37 10.94
CA PRO A 197 -15.42 8.01 12.29
C PRO A 197 -14.12 8.75 12.66
N LEU A 198 -14.05 9.24 13.89
CA LEU A 198 -12.89 9.97 14.39
C LEU A 198 -12.14 9.16 15.44
N THR A 199 -10.83 9.32 15.46
CA THR A 199 -9.97 8.86 16.56
C THR A 199 -10.17 9.75 17.79
N GLU A 200 -9.65 9.36 18.95
CA GLU A 200 -9.66 10.16 20.18
C GLU A 200 -9.06 11.56 19.99
N ASN A 201 -8.11 11.70 19.04
CA ASN A 201 -7.47 12.96 18.71
C ASN A 201 -8.21 13.77 17.62
N GLY A 202 -9.46 13.41 17.29
CA GLY A 202 -10.29 14.11 16.30
C GLY A 202 -9.90 13.96 14.84
N LYS A 203 -8.98 13.03 14.50
CA LYS A 203 -8.60 12.72 13.11
C LYS A 203 -9.47 11.60 12.56
N CYS A 204 -9.63 11.54 11.24
CA CYS A 204 -10.34 10.44 10.58
C CYS A 204 -9.73 9.07 10.95
N ASP A 205 -10.57 8.18 11.48
CA ASP A 205 -10.16 6.81 11.82
C ASP A 205 -10.23 5.89 10.59
N ARG A 206 -9.15 5.87 9.82
CA ARG A 206 -9.02 5.02 8.63
C ARG A 206 -9.06 3.53 8.97
N LYS A 207 -8.60 3.14 10.16
CA LYS A 207 -8.66 1.74 10.60
C LYS A 207 -10.11 1.29 10.73
N ARG A 208 -10.93 2.13 11.35
CA ARG A 208 -12.35 1.87 11.48
C ARG A 208 -13.07 1.83 10.14
N LEU A 209 -12.74 2.74 9.21
CA LEU A 209 -13.27 2.70 7.85
C LEU A 209 -12.87 1.42 7.10
N LYS A 210 -11.66 0.93 7.30
CA LYS A 210 -11.20 -0.34 6.71
C LYS A 210 -11.94 -1.55 7.30
N GLU A 211 -12.23 -1.56 8.60
CA GLU A 211 -13.06 -2.59 9.23
C GLU A 211 -14.48 -2.61 8.65
N ILE A 212 -15.08 -1.45 8.45
CA ILE A 212 -16.39 -1.29 7.81
C ILE A 212 -16.35 -1.81 6.36
N ALA A 213 -15.34 -1.42 5.58
CA ALA A 213 -15.16 -1.87 4.21
C ALA A 213 -15.04 -3.40 4.09
N ASN A 214 -14.43 -4.03 5.10
CA ASN A 214 -14.27 -5.48 5.19
C ASN A 214 -15.51 -6.22 5.74
N GLY A 215 -16.57 -5.50 6.15
CA GLY A 215 -17.77 -6.09 6.75
C GLY A 215 -17.54 -6.67 8.16
N ARG A 216 -16.53 -6.16 8.87
CA ARG A 216 -16.14 -6.61 10.22
C ARG A 216 -16.67 -5.69 11.34
N SER A 217 -17.58 -4.81 11.03
CA SER A 217 -18.09 -3.80 11.96
C SER A 217 -19.59 -3.65 11.79
N ASP A 218 -20.32 -3.69 12.92
CA ASP A 218 -21.76 -3.39 13.03
C ASP A 218 -22.05 -1.88 12.99
N PHE A 219 -21.07 -1.07 12.61
CA PHE A 219 -21.24 0.37 12.49
C PHE A 219 -22.18 0.67 11.33
N GLU A 220 -23.42 1.07 11.64
CA GLU A 220 -24.35 1.65 10.67
C GLU A 220 -23.74 2.95 10.16
N ILE A 221 -23.29 2.91 8.91
CA ILE A 221 -22.95 4.15 8.21
C ILE A 221 -24.27 4.89 8.02
N ASP A 222 -24.45 6.01 8.72
CA ASP A 222 -25.59 6.90 8.48
C ASP A 222 -25.49 7.41 7.03
N SER A 223 -26.02 6.59 6.13
CA SER A 223 -26.04 6.85 4.68
C SER A 223 -27.19 7.76 4.31
N GLY A 224 -27.55 8.74 5.09
CA GLY A 224 -28.69 9.67 4.86
C GLY A 224 -28.99 10.12 3.43
N TYR A 225 -28.25 9.56 2.48
CA TYR A 225 -28.43 9.74 1.03
C TYR A 225 -29.13 8.49 0.46
N ARG A 226 -30.32 8.68 -0.08
CA ARG A 226 -31.09 7.63 -0.77
C ARG A 226 -30.29 7.09 -1.97
N LYS A 227 -30.57 5.79 -2.26
CA LYS A 227 -30.01 5.02 -3.37
C LYS A 227 -30.19 5.71 -4.71
#